data_9eeec1ef7435d688e0dab33ff06f5bab
#
_entry.id   9eeec1ef7435d688e0dab33ff06f5bab
#
_cell.length_a   1.000
_cell.length_b   1.000
_cell.length_c   1.000
_cell.angle_alpha   90.00
_cell.angle_beta   90.00
_cell.angle_gamma   90.00
#
_symmetry.space_group_name_H-M   'P 1'
#
loop_
_entity.id
_entity.type
_entity.pdbx_description
1 polymer ?
#
loop_
_entity_poly.entity_id
_entity_poly.type
_entity_poly.pdbx_seq_one_letter_code
_entity_poly.pdbx_strand_id
1 'polypeptide(L)'
;MIVNEPKIKNGLLQAIREQLEHRALWMYLLCDEAKKKGLNPEEYAPAAIKRCGLYQGDLLVKKGGMGQSLKGLKKALFGKAAQLVFEMKIVESTDDKLSIDFHYCPLVKAWQKAGCTDEEIATLCDIAMCGDHGIGECYGAVLDLPKCIAKGDDMCCLRYRKKENTTEESIHFAQEVEMHRKELPPSNKAELPDEATSYTLSTS
;
A
#
# COMPACT_ATOMS: atom_id res chain seq x y z
N MET A 1 15.62 -3.76 -17.84
CA MET A 1 15.75 -2.41 -17.21
C MET A 1 14.36 -1.85 -16.96
N ILE A 2 14.03 -1.58 -15.70
CA ILE A 2 12.74 -1.07 -15.28
C ILE A 2 12.56 0.37 -15.74
N VAL A 3 11.48 0.68 -16.48
CA VAL A 3 11.10 2.04 -16.92
C VAL A 3 10.03 2.57 -15.98
N ASN A 4 10.32 3.66 -15.25
CA ASN A 4 9.42 4.25 -14.26
C ASN A 4 9.61 5.77 -14.18
N GLU A 5 9.15 6.50 -15.20
CA GLU A 5 9.26 7.94 -15.29
C GLU A 5 7.88 8.61 -15.18
N PRO A 6 7.72 9.63 -14.29
CA PRO A 6 6.45 10.32 -14.13
C PRO A 6 6.15 11.22 -15.32
N LYS A 7 4.92 11.14 -15.82
CA LYS A 7 4.40 12.02 -16.88
C LYS A 7 3.86 13.34 -16.32
N ILE A 8 3.26 13.30 -15.13
CA ILE A 8 2.68 14.46 -14.46
C ILE A 8 3.78 15.16 -13.64
N LYS A 9 4.11 16.41 -14.02
CA LYS A 9 5.09 17.24 -13.33
C LYS A 9 4.38 18.40 -12.63
N ASN A 10 4.44 18.42 -11.29
CA ASN A 10 3.85 19.45 -10.44
C ASN A 10 4.62 19.47 -9.11
N GLY A 11 4.95 20.66 -8.59
CA GLY A 11 5.79 20.81 -7.39
C GLY A 11 5.18 20.16 -6.13
N LEU A 12 3.87 20.31 -5.92
CA LEU A 12 3.20 19.69 -4.78
C LEU A 12 3.20 18.16 -4.90
N LEU A 13 2.91 17.62 -6.11
CA LEU A 13 2.97 16.18 -6.34
C LEU A 13 4.39 15.65 -6.16
N GLN A 14 5.39 16.40 -6.57
CA GLN A 14 6.78 16.03 -6.39
C GLN A 14 7.14 15.96 -4.90
N ALA A 15 6.74 16.94 -4.10
CA ALA A 15 6.95 16.90 -2.65
C ALA A 15 6.28 15.68 -1.99
N ILE A 16 5.06 15.31 -2.39
CA ILE A 16 4.39 14.11 -1.90
C ILE A 16 5.14 12.84 -2.34
N ARG A 17 5.59 12.77 -3.60
CA ARG A 17 6.38 11.64 -4.11
C ARG A 17 7.67 11.47 -3.32
N GLU A 18 8.36 12.55 -2.99
CA GLU A 18 9.59 12.53 -2.19
C GLU A 18 9.37 11.96 -0.78
N GLN A 19 8.22 12.20 -0.14
CA GLN A 19 7.89 11.57 1.14
C GLN A 19 7.67 10.05 1.00
N LEU A 20 7.07 9.60 -0.11
CA LEU A 20 6.92 8.18 -0.40
C LEU A 20 8.27 7.53 -0.77
N GLU A 21 9.10 8.22 -1.52
CA GLU A 21 10.46 7.83 -1.84
C GLU A 21 11.29 7.68 -0.56
N HIS A 22 11.19 8.64 0.38
CA HIS A 22 11.87 8.58 1.66
C HIS A 22 11.46 7.37 2.50
N ARG A 23 10.16 7.04 2.54
CA ARG A 23 9.67 5.82 3.20
C ARG A 23 10.24 4.55 2.55
N ALA A 24 10.28 4.50 1.22
CA ALA A 24 10.85 3.38 0.48
C ALA A 24 12.36 3.24 0.72
N LEU A 25 13.07 4.36 0.79
CA LEU A 25 14.50 4.38 1.12
C LEU A 25 14.77 3.83 2.51
N TRP A 26 13.97 4.20 3.52
CA TRP A 26 14.08 3.63 4.87
C TRP A 26 13.95 2.11 4.87
N MET A 27 12.94 1.59 4.18
CA MET A 27 12.75 0.14 4.07
C MET A 27 13.97 -0.54 3.44
N TYR A 28 14.47 0.01 2.33
CA TYR A 28 15.68 -0.51 1.68
C TYR A 28 16.88 -0.51 2.61
N LEU A 29 17.19 0.61 3.25
CA LEU A 29 18.36 0.73 4.12
C LEU A 29 18.29 -0.20 5.34
N LEU A 30 17.10 -0.41 5.92
CA LEU A 30 16.90 -1.38 7.01
C LEU A 30 17.16 -2.81 6.54
N CYS A 31 16.71 -3.17 5.33
CA CYS A 31 16.97 -4.46 4.73
C CYS A 31 18.48 -4.64 4.39
N ASP A 32 19.13 -3.60 3.88
CA ASP A 32 20.56 -3.60 3.55
C ASP A 32 21.42 -3.77 4.82
N GLU A 33 21.13 -3.02 5.88
CA GLU A 33 21.83 -3.17 7.16
C GLU A 33 21.62 -4.56 7.80
N ALA A 34 20.46 -5.15 7.64
CA ALA A 34 20.19 -6.51 8.07
C ALA A 34 21.03 -7.54 7.29
N LYS A 35 21.12 -7.40 5.96
CA LYS A 35 21.97 -8.23 5.11
C LYS A 35 23.45 -8.13 5.52
N LYS A 36 23.96 -6.93 5.81
CA LYS A 36 25.34 -6.72 6.32
C LYS A 36 25.61 -7.42 7.63
N LYS A 37 24.56 -7.69 8.45
CA LYS A 37 24.64 -8.44 9.70
C LYS A 37 24.39 -9.95 9.51
N GLY A 38 24.29 -10.43 8.29
CA GLY A 38 24.03 -11.83 7.98
C GLY A 38 22.59 -12.28 8.18
N LEU A 39 21.63 -11.34 8.31
CA LEU A 39 20.21 -11.63 8.39
C LEU A 39 19.57 -11.58 7.00
N ASN A 40 18.59 -12.46 6.73
CA ASN A 40 17.81 -12.43 5.51
C ASN A 40 16.53 -11.60 5.71
N PRO A 41 16.42 -10.40 5.09
CA PRO A 41 15.23 -9.58 5.25
C PRO A 41 13.93 -10.22 4.76
N GLU A 42 14.01 -11.13 3.79
CA GLU A 42 12.83 -11.81 3.23
C GLU A 42 12.14 -12.75 4.23
N GLU A 43 12.82 -13.13 5.33
CA GLU A 43 12.25 -13.98 6.37
C GLU A 43 11.37 -13.22 7.37
N TYR A 44 11.59 -11.90 7.57
CA TYR A 44 10.87 -11.13 8.58
C TYR A 44 10.18 -9.87 8.06
N ALA A 45 10.73 -9.21 7.02
CA ALA A 45 10.19 -7.95 6.53
C ALA A 45 8.76 -8.10 5.94
N PRO A 46 8.40 -9.19 5.22
CA PRO A 46 7.04 -9.40 4.74
C PRO A 46 6.01 -9.38 5.87
N ALA A 47 6.27 -10.07 6.98
CA ALA A 47 5.37 -10.11 8.14
C ALA A 47 5.22 -8.72 8.79
N ALA A 48 6.32 -7.96 8.93
CA ALA A 48 6.29 -6.62 9.48
C ALA A 48 5.48 -5.65 8.60
N ILE A 49 5.67 -5.70 7.28
CA ILE A 49 4.95 -4.86 6.32
C ILE A 49 3.47 -5.27 6.23
N LYS A 50 3.15 -6.57 6.27
CA LYS A 50 1.77 -7.06 6.35
C LYS A 50 1.07 -6.52 7.60
N ARG A 51 1.70 -6.57 8.77
CA ARG A 51 1.17 -6.01 10.01
C ARG A 51 0.91 -4.50 9.90
N CYS A 52 1.81 -3.75 9.27
CA CYS A 52 1.59 -2.34 8.96
C CYS A 52 0.35 -2.13 8.07
N GLY A 53 0.17 -2.99 7.05
CA GLY A 53 -1.00 -2.97 6.17
C GLY A 53 -2.31 -3.26 6.90
N LEU A 54 -2.33 -4.25 7.80
CA LEU A 54 -3.50 -4.55 8.64
C LEU A 54 -3.87 -3.36 9.53
N TYR A 55 -2.88 -2.72 10.17
CA TYR A 55 -3.11 -1.51 10.96
C TYR A 55 -3.71 -0.38 10.13
N GLN A 56 -3.12 -0.10 8.97
CA GLN A 56 -3.62 0.93 8.05
C GLN A 56 -5.01 0.59 7.53
N GLY A 57 -5.26 -0.66 7.17
CA GLY A 57 -6.54 -1.15 6.65
C GLY A 57 -7.68 -0.95 7.64
N ASP A 58 -7.46 -1.22 8.93
CA ASP A 58 -8.44 -0.98 10.00
C ASP A 58 -8.84 0.51 10.08
N LEU A 59 -7.85 1.41 10.01
CA LEU A 59 -8.12 2.85 9.99
C LEU A 59 -8.90 3.28 8.74
N LEU A 60 -8.56 2.70 7.59
CA LEU A 60 -9.21 3.01 6.31
C LEU A 60 -10.66 2.53 6.28
N VAL A 61 -10.98 1.35 6.84
CA VAL A 61 -12.37 0.87 6.98
C VAL A 61 -13.22 1.86 7.78
N LYS A 62 -12.68 2.36 8.90
CA LYS A 62 -13.34 3.38 9.72
C LYS A 62 -13.51 4.70 8.96
N LYS A 63 -12.43 5.21 8.37
CA LYS A 63 -12.40 6.48 7.62
C LYS A 63 -13.30 6.48 6.38
N GLY A 64 -13.39 5.35 5.69
CA GLY A 64 -14.19 5.22 4.46
C GLY A 64 -15.68 5.40 4.68
N GLY A 65 -16.17 5.07 5.89
CA GLY A 65 -17.60 5.18 6.26
C GLY A 65 -18.54 4.26 5.45
N MET A 66 -17.98 3.24 4.77
CA MET A 66 -18.71 2.29 3.92
C MET A 66 -18.42 0.83 4.34
N GLY A 67 -17.98 0.62 5.58
CA GLY A 67 -17.59 -0.69 6.07
C GLY A 67 -16.48 -1.30 5.20
N GLN A 68 -16.60 -2.59 4.93
CA GLN A 68 -15.62 -3.33 4.12
C GLN A 68 -15.84 -3.24 2.59
N SER A 69 -16.73 -2.34 2.10
CA SER A 69 -16.93 -2.16 0.65
C SER A 69 -15.63 -1.72 -0.05
N LEU A 70 -15.31 -2.29 -1.21
CA LEU A 70 -14.15 -1.88 -2.00
C LEU A 70 -14.31 -0.49 -2.62
N LYS A 71 -15.54 0.03 -2.77
CA LYS A 71 -15.77 1.47 -3.01
C LYS A 71 -15.28 2.32 -1.84
N GLY A 72 -15.47 1.83 -0.59
CA GLY A 72 -14.94 2.47 0.62
C GLY A 72 -13.41 2.50 0.60
N LEU A 73 -12.75 1.40 0.25
CA LEU A 73 -11.30 1.36 0.07
C LEU A 73 -10.83 2.38 -0.98
N LYS A 74 -11.48 2.41 -2.15
CA LYS A 74 -11.18 3.39 -3.21
C LYS A 74 -11.30 4.82 -2.70
N LYS A 75 -12.36 5.13 -1.96
CA LYS A 75 -12.60 6.47 -1.40
C LYS A 75 -11.55 6.86 -0.36
N ALA A 76 -11.19 5.93 0.54
CA ALA A 76 -10.31 6.19 1.68
C ALA A 76 -8.82 6.25 1.29
N LEU A 77 -8.35 5.35 0.40
CA LEU A 77 -6.93 5.21 0.05
C LEU A 77 -6.62 5.78 -1.33
N PHE A 78 -7.44 5.51 -2.33
CA PHE A 78 -7.19 5.85 -3.73
C PHE A 78 -7.97 7.11 -4.17
N GLY A 79 -7.90 8.18 -3.35
CA GLY A 79 -8.46 9.48 -3.66
C GLY A 79 -7.68 10.22 -4.76
N LYS A 80 -8.15 11.42 -5.14
CA LYS A 80 -7.57 12.20 -6.26
C LYS A 80 -6.06 12.45 -6.10
N ALA A 81 -5.59 12.79 -4.90
CA ALA A 81 -4.17 13.03 -4.66
C ALA A 81 -3.33 11.77 -4.92
N ALA A 82 -3.74 10.62 -4.38
CA ALA A 82 -3.06 9.35 -4.63
C ALA A 82 -3.06 8.99 -6.13
N GLN A 83 -4.19 9.18 -6.81
CA GLN A 83 -4.28 8.93 -8.25
C GLN A 83 -3.29 9.77 -9.05
N LEU A 84 -3.08 11.03 -8.71
CA LEU A 84 -2.10 11.89 -9.39
C LEU A 84 -0.66 11.51 -9.03
N VAL A 85 -0.39 11.15 -7.77
CA VAL A 85 0.95 10.77 -7.29
C VAL A 85 1.48 9.53 -8.01
N PHE A 86 0.64 8.50 -8.15
CA PHE A 86 1.00 7.23 -8.79
C PHE A 86 0.55 7.16 -10.27
N GLU A 87 -0.01 8.23 -10.80
CA GLU A 87 -0.56 8.28 -12.17
C GLU A 87 -1.56 7.13 -12.42
N MET A 88 -2.53 7.01 -11.49
CA MET A 88 -3.48 5.90 -11.48
C MET A 88 -4.63 6.12 -12.46
N LYS A 89 -5.10 5.02 -13.05
CA LYS A 89 -6.37 4.91 -13.76
C LYS A 89 -7.27 3.93 -13.01
N ILE A 90 -8.44 4.38 -12.57
CA ILE A 90 -9.46 3.48 -12.01
C ILE A 90 -10.14 2.77 -13.19
N VAL A 91 -10.02 1.45 -13.24
CA VAL A 91 -10.59 0.61 -14.30
C VAL A 91 -11.98 0.10 -13.91
N GLU A 92 -12.11 -0.33 -12.64
CA GLU A 92 -13.38 -0.82 -12.10
C GLU A 92 -13.49 -0.42 -10.62
N SER A 93 -14.69 -0.06 -10.15
CA SER A 93 -14.93 0.24 -8.74
C SER A 93 -16.37 -0.12 -8.38
N THR A 94 -16.54 -1.29 -7.78
CA THR A 94 -17.80 -1.81 -7.24
C THR A 94 -17.62 -2.09 -5.74
N ASP A 95 -18.65 -2.60 -5.07
CA ASP A 95 -18.53 -3.01 -3.68
C ASP A 95 -17.64 -4.25 -3.52
N ASP A 96 -17.56 -5.10 -4.55
CA ASP A 96 -16.89 -6.39 -4.53
C ASP A 96 -15.60 -6.44 -5.34
N LYS A 97 -15.37 -5.46 -6.22
CA LYS A 97 -14.19 -5.39 -7.08
C LYS A 97 -13.64 -3.97 -7.17
N LEU A 98 -12.31 -3.88 -7.13
CA LEU A 98 -11.59 -2.64 -7.37
C LEU A 98 -10.36 -2.93 -8.22
N SER A 99 -10.35 -2.38 -9.44
CA SER A 99 -9.27 -2.54 -10.41
C SER A 99 -8.64 -1.19 -10.70
N ILE A 100 -7.32 -1.10 -10.50
CA ILE A 100 -6.55 0.15 -10.66
C ILE A 100 -5.28 -0.17 -11.43
N ASP A 101 -4.98 0.65 -12.43
CA ASP A 101 -3.70 0.64 -13.14
C ASP A 101 -2.84 1.80 -12.64
N PHE A 102 -1.60 1.51 -12.23
CA PHE A 102 -0.59 2.50 -11.81
C PHE A 102 0.44 2.64 -12.92
N HIS A 103 0.65 3.86 -13.39
CA HIS A 103 1.61 4.14 -14.46
C HIS A 103 2.92 4.74 -13.94
N TYR A 104 3.03 4.99 -12.65
CA TYR A 104 4.23 5.44 -11.96
C TYR A 104 4.24 4.94 -10.52
N CYS A 105 5.42 4.61 -10.00
CA CYS A 105 5.61 4.18 -8.61
C CYS A 105 6.76 4.95 -7.95
N PRO A 106 6.50 5.83 -6.96
CA PRO A 106 7.55 6.53 -6.21
C PRO A 106 8.49 5.58 -5.46
N LEU A 107 8.02 4.40 -5.03
CA LEU A 107 8.85 3.43 -4.32
C LEU A 107 9.92 2.88 -5.25
N VAL A 108 9.53 2.43 -6.43
CA VAL A 108 10.47 1.97 -7.48
C VAL A 108 11.48 3.08 -7.82
N LYS A 109 11.00 4.33 -7.91
CA LYS A 109 11.89 5.47 -8.19
C LYS A 109 12.95 5.68 -7.10
N ALA A 110 12.57 5.52 -5.83
CA ALA A 110 13.51 5.60 -4.71
C ALA A 110 14.61 4.54 -4.81
N TRP A 111 14.23 3.29 -5.08
CA TRP A 111 15.17 2.18 -5.18
C TRP A 111 16.09 2.31 -6.40
N GLN A 112 15.56 2.81 -7.53
CA GLN A 112 16.39 3.18 -8.69
C GLN A 112 17.43 4.26 -8.35
N LYS A 113 17.01 5.32 -7.63
CA LYS A 113 17.92 6.38 -7.15
C LYS A 113 18.96 5.87 -6.15
N ALA A 114 18.62 4.86 -5.36
CA ALA A 114 19.53 4.20 -4.42
C ALA A 114 20.54 3.25 -5.11
N GLY A 115 20.40 3.02 -6.42
CA GLY A 115 21.28 2.15 -7.21
C GLY A 115 20.98 0.65 -7.10
N CYS A 116 19.76 0.29 -6.63
CA CYS A 116 19.32 -1.10 -6.58
C CYS A 116 19.23 -1.71 -7.99
N THR A 117 19.59 -3.00 -8.10
CA THR A 117 19.38 -3.77 -9.33
C THR A 117 17.90 -4.04 -9.59
N ASP A 118 17.53 -4.42 -10.82
CA ASP A 118 16.16 -4.76 -11.17
C ASP A 118 15.62 -5.92 -10.29
N GLU A 119 16.46 -6.89 -9.93
CA GLU A 119 16.13 -8.01 -9.05
C GLU A 119 15.89 -7.56 -7.61
N GLU A 120 16.73 -6.66 -7.10
CA GLU A 120 16.55 -6.09 -5.76
C GLU A 120 15.26 -5.26 -5.69
N ILE A 121 14.96 -4.49 -6.72
CA ILE A 121 13.71 -3.71 -6.83
C ILE A 121 12.50 -4.63 -6.84
N ALA A 122 12.54 -5.75 -7.57
CA ALA A 122 11.47 -6.74 -7.59
C ALA A 122 11.24 -7.33 -6.19
N THR A 123 12.30 -7.75 -5.50
CA THR A 123 12.24 -8.30 -4.12
C THR A 123 11.68 -7.27 -3.14
N LEU A 124 12.15 -6.02 -3.18
CA LEU A 124 11.65 -4.95 -2.31
C LEU A 124 10.18 -4.64 -2.59
N CYS A 125 9.75 -4.71 -3.84
CA CYS A 125 8.35 -4.55 -4.21
C CYS A 125 7.48 -5.68 -3.64
N ASP A 126 7.91 -6.94 -3.73
CA ASP A 126 7.19 -8.09 -3.17
C ASP A 126 7.02 -7.95 -1.64
N ILE A 127 8.05 -7.49 -0.93
CA ILE A 127 7.96 -7.15 0.50
C ILE A 127 6.94 -6.02 0.72
N ALA A 128 7.02 -4.93 -0.06
CA ALA A 128 6.13 -3.78 0.10
C ALA A 128 4.67 -4.16 -0.17
N MET A 129 4.39 -5.02 -1.15
CA MET A 129 3.05 -5.48 -1.51
C MET A 129 2.37 -6.26 -0.39
N CYS A 130 3.12 -6.83 0.58
CA CYS A 130 2.52 -7.45 1.76
C CYS A 130 1.66 -6.46 2.56
N GLY A 131 1.98 -5.15 2.51
CA GLY A 131 1.14 -4.11 3.09
C GLY A 131 -0.20 -3.96 2.39
N ASP A 132 -0.21 -3.95 1.06
CA ASP A 132 -1.43 -3.87 0.26
C ASP A 132 -2.30 -5.13 0.42
N HIS A 133 -1.69 -6.31 0.55
CA HIS A 133 -2.39 -7.53 0.93
C HIS A 133 -3.03 -7.41 2.32
N GLY A 134 -2.30 -6.88 3.33
CA GLY A 134 -2.84 -6.65 4.67
C GLY A 134 -4.02 -5.68 4.67
N ILE A 135 -3.96 -4.59 3.89
CA ILE A 135 -5.09 -3.66 3.70
C ILE A 135 -6.27 -4.41 3.07
N GLY A 136 -6.05 -5.19 2.02
CA GLY A 136 -7.09 -5.98 1.36
C GLY A 136 -7.80 -6.94 2.32
N GLU A 137 -7.06 -7.60 3.20
CA GLU A 137 -7.60 -8.49 4.22
C GLU A 137 -8.59 -7.78 5.15
N CYS A 138 -8.32 -6.54 5.58
CA CYS A 138 -9.25 -5.76 6.39
C CYS A 138 -10.57 -5.46 5.68
N TYR A 139 -10.56 -5.49 4.35
CA TYR A 139 -11.76 -5.36 3.51
C TYR A 139 -12.36 -6.70 3.10
N GLY A 140 -11.88 -7.83 3.64
CA GLY A 140 -12.30 -9.17 3.24
C GLY A 140 -12.02 -9.44 1.76
N ALA A 141 -10.92 -8.94 1.24
CA ALA A 141 -10.55 -9.03 -0.17
C ALA A 141 -9.18 -9.67 -0.36
N VAL A 142 -8.98 -10.28 -1.50
CA VAL A 142 -7.68 -10.69 -2.03
C VAL A 142 -7.21 -9.67 -3.05
N LEU A 143 -5.89 -9.54 -3.17
CA LEU A 143 -5.24 -8.69 -4.15
C LEU A 143 -4.43 -9.56 -5.12
N ASP A 144 -4.71 -9.42 -6.41
CA ASP A 144 -3.88 -9.97 -7.48
C ASP A 144 -3.10 -8.82 -8.16
N LEU A 145 -1.86 -9.09 -8.55
CA LEU A 145 -0.97 -8.15 -9.25
C LEU A 145 -0.43 -8.78 -10.55
N PRO A 146 -1.27 -8.92 -11.60
CA PRO A 146 -0.86 -9.59 -12.84
C PRO A 146 0.21 -8.87 -13.64
N LYS A 147 0.41 -7.57 -13.43
CA LYS A 147 1.51 -6.76 -13.96
C LYS A 147 2.13 -5.91 -12.86
N CYS A 148 3.44 -5.72 -12.91
CA CYS A 148 4.19 -4.97 -11.92
C CYS A 148 5.37 -4.20 -12.54
N ILE A 149 5.40 -2.88 -12.37
CA ILE A 149 6.52 -2.02 -12.83
C ILE A 149 7.86 -2.52 -12.29
N ALA A 150 7.91 -2.93 -11.02
CA ALA A 150 9.11 -3.44 -10.39
C ALA A 150 9.63 -4.76 -11.01
N LYS A 151 8.80 -5.44 -11.79
CA LYS A 151 9.14 -6.67 -12.53
C LYS A 151 9.32 -6.45 -14.03
N GLY A 152 9.36 -5.17 -14.45
CA GLY A 152 9.64 -4.78 -15.84
C GLY A 152 8.40 -4.55 -16.71
N ASP A 153 7.19 -4.64 -16.15
CA ASP A 153 5.98 -4.31 -16.89
C ASP A 153 5.82 -2.79 -17.07
N ASP A 154 4.98 -2.40 -18.01
CA ASP A 154 4.66 -1.01 -18.35
C ASP A 154 3.78 -0.29 -17.30
N MET A 155 3.13 -1.06 -16.42
CA MET A 155 2.28 -0.57 -15.35
C MET A 155 2.15 -1.63 -14.23
N CYS A 156 1.62 -1.22 -13.07
CA CYS A 156 1.11 -2.16 -12.08
C CYS A 156 -0.41 -2.30 -12.23
N CYS A 157 -0.91 -3.53 -12.24
CA CYS A 157 -2.34 -3.83 -12.30
C CYS A 157 -2.81 -4.34 -10.95
N LEU A 158 -3.32 -3.47 -10.06
CA LEU A 158 -3.90 -3.89 -8.79
C LEU A 158 -5.33 -4.35 -8.99
N ARG A 159 -5.65 -5.57 -8.56
CA ARG A 159 -6.96 -6.22 -8.75
C ARG A 159 -7.44 -6.77 -7.41
N TYR A 160 -8.16 -5.93 -6.66
CA TYR A 160 -8.86 -6.37 -5.45
C TYR A 160 -10.18 -7.01 -5.81
N ARG A 161 -10.49 -8.14 -5.19
CA ARG A 161 -11.78 -8.81 -5.27
C ARG A 161 -12.15 -9.39 -3.91
N LYS A 162 -13.44 -9.39 -3.56
CA LYS A 162 -13.93 -10.03 -2.33
C LYS A 162 -13.57 -11.51 -2.34
N LYS A 163 -13.17 -12.02 -1.17
CA LYS A 163 -13.09 -13.47 -0.94
C LYS A 163 -14.49 -14.04 -1.08
N GLU A 164 -14.62 -15.17 -1.77
CA GLU A 164 -15.85 -15.95 -1.72
C GLU A 164 -16.00 -16.46 -0.29
N ASN A 165 -17.20 -16.25 0.31
CA ASN A 165 -17.47 -16.59 1.69
C ASN A 165 -17.46 -18.11 1.88
N THR A 166 -16.31 -18.69 2.15
CA THR A 166 -16.24 -20.01 2.81
C THR A 166 -16.09 -19.78 4.31
N THR A 167 -16.94 -20.42 5.09
CA THR A 167 -17.10 -20.18 6.55
C THR A 167 -15.79 -20.40 7.34
N GLU A 168 -14.93 -21.30 6.90
CA GLU A 168 -13.64 -21.60 7.52
C GLU A 168 -12.58 -20.51 7.26
N GLU A 169 -12.48 -19.97 6.03
CA GLU A 169 -11.55 -18.89 5.71
C GLU A 169 -11.89 -17.58 6.44
N SER A 170 -13.19 -17.30 6.62
CA SER A 170 -13.61 -16.09 7.34
C SER A 170 -13.32 -16.15 8.84
N ILE A 171 -13.38 -17.34 9.46
CA ILE A 171 -13.04 -17.55 10.87
C ILE A 171 -11.53 -17.41 11.08
N HIS A 172 -10.73 -18.05 10.25
CA HIS A 172 -9.27 -17.96 10.31
C HIS A 172 -8.79 -16.53 10.12
N PHE A 173 -9.37 -15.81 9.15
CA PHE A 173 -9.09 -14.41 8.87
C PHE A 173 -9.39 -13.52 10.10
N ALA A 174 -10.57 -13.66 10.71
CA ALA A 174 -10.94 -12.87 11.89
C ALA A 174 -9.99 -13.11 13.07
N GLN A 175 -9.55 -14.36 13.28
CA GLN A 175 -8.57 -14.71 14.31
C GLN A 175 -7.20 -14.10 14.04
N GLU A 176 -6.73 -14.13 12.79
CA GLU A 176 -5.45 -13.54 12.38
C GLU A 176 -5.44 -12.01 12.56
N VAL A 177 -6.52 -11.34 12.17
CA VAL A 177 -6.66 -9.89 12.38
C VAL A 177 -6.69 -9.53 13.86
N GLU A 178 -7.42 -10.27 14.69
CA GLU A 178 -7.50 -10.03 16.13
C GLU A 178 -6.16 -10.29 16.84
N MET A 179 -5.41 -11.30 16.41
CA MET A 179 -4.08 -11.59 16.92
C MET A 179 -3.12 -10.43 16.62
N HIS A 180 -3.10 -9.93 15.38
CA HIS A 180 -2.26 -8.80 15.00
C HIS A 180 -2.68 -7.48 15.67
N ARG A 181 -3.96 -7.28 15.93
CA ARG A 181 -4.45 -6.12 16.72
C ARG A 181 -3.88 -6.09 18.13
N LYS A 182 -3.70 -7.23 18.77
CA LYS A 182 -3.11 -7.32 20.12
C LYS A 182 -1.63 -6.96 20.15
N GLU A 183 -0.93 -7.15 19.02
CA GLU A 183 0.49 -6.84 18.87
C GLU A 183 0.76 -5.35 18.53
N LEU A 184 -0.28 -4.57 18.23
CA LEU A 184 -0.12 -3.16 17.91
C LEU A 184 0.23 -2.33 19.16
N PRO A 185 1.08 -1.28 19.03
CA PRO A 185 1.40 -0.39 20.12
C PRO A 185 0.15 0.25 20.75
N PRO A 186 0.13 0.54 22.05
CA PRO A 186 -1.05 1.12 22.73
C PRO A 186 -1.55 2.44 22.13
N SER A 187 -0.66 3.24 21.52
CA SER A 187 -1.00 4.49 20.82
C SER A 187 -1.99 4.29 19.67
N ASN A 188 -2.08 3.08 19.15
CA ASN A 188 -2.97 2.76 18.05
C ASN A 188 -4.41 2.47 18.50
N LYS A 189 -4.63 2.41 19.82
CA LYS A 189 -5.97 2.30 20.43
C LYS A 189 -6.60 3.67 20.69
N ALA A 190 -5.84 4.77 20.54
CA ALA A 190 -6.38 6.10 20.68
C ALA A 190 -7.43 6.35 19.58
N GLU A 191 -8.58 6.82 20.00
CA GLU A 191 -9.61 7.31 19.08
C GLU A 191 -8.98 8.40 18.20
N LEU A 192 -9.20 8.30 16.89
CA LEU A 192 -8.86 9.42 16.01
C LEU A 192 -9.66 10.62 16.49
N PRO A 193 -9.04 11.82 16.63
CA PRO A 193 -9.82 13.02 16.92
C PRO A 193 -10.94 13.14 15.89
N ASP A 194 -12.18 13.39 16.34
CA ASP A 194 -13.38 13.49 15.52
C ASP A 194 -13.34 14.62 14.47
N GLU A 195 -12.28 15.41 14.50
CA GLU A 195 -12.07 16.51 13.58
C GLU A 195 -10.92 16.22 12.59
N ALA A 196 -11.25 15.51 11.52
CA ALA A 196 -10.58 15.78 10.26
C ALA A 196 -11.00 17.18 9.81
N THR A 197 -10.39 18.19 10.41
CA THR A 197 -10.53 19.60 10.06
C THR A 197 -10.40 19.73 8.55
N SER A 198 -11.48 20.17 7.93
CA SER A 198 -11.49 20.64 6.56
C SER A 198 -10.47 21.76 6.41
N TYR A 199 -9.29 21.46 5.88
CA TYR A 199 -8.41 22.50 5.39
C TYR A 199 -9.07 23.11 4.15
N THR A 200 -9.84 24.15 4.35
CA THR A 200 -10.20 25.09 3.29
C THR A 200 -8.93 25.87 2.96
N LEU A 201 -8.31 25.53 1.83
CA LEU A 201 -7.31 26.42 1.22
C LEU A 201 -8.04 27.71 0.85
N SER A 202 -7.85 28.77 1.63
CA SER A 202 -8.24 30.10 1.21
C SER A 202 -7.33 30.49 0.05
N THR A 203 -7.90 30.61 -1.13
CA THR A 203 -7.25 31.26 -2.27
C THR A 203 -7.26 32.76 -2.00
N SER A 204 -6.11 33.30 -1.65
CA SER A 204 -5.76 34.71 -1.81
C SER A 204 -4.72 34.84 -2.89
#